data_4901eec144973f5911e5871a0bb6f482
#
_entry.id   4901eec144973f5911e5871a0bb6f482
#
_cell.length_a   1.000
_cell.length_b   1.000
_cell.length_c   1.000
_cell.angle_alpha   90.00
_cell.angle_beta   90.00
_cell.angle_gamma   90.00
#
_symmetry.space_group_name_H-M   'P 1'
#
loop_
_entity.id
_entity.type
_entity.pdbx_description
1 polymer ?
#
loop_
_entity_poly.entity_id
_entity_poly.type
_entity_poly.pdbx_seq_one_letter_code
_entity_poly.pdbx_strand_id
1 'polypeptide(L)'
;MLPVAALTGCADKLPEKPNVVFLLFDDLGYGDLGCYGQELIETPNIDALAQQGIIFSNMYSNAPLSAPSRCSIMTGQHQGHAQIRGNEELTCIDKSTPMCDADSLFYRSWCNPEYEGQYPLQAGTETIASMMQKAGYKTALVGKWGLGGPATESAPNKAGFDYFYGFNCQMWAHSYYPDFLWENDQKVYIEGNEYMPVNKRLDPGADPYDIRSYDKFNQKHYSCDLMYDKIEKFVDENADGPFMLMWTTTIPHSTVQAPEDEVMYYVDKLGEEKTPITDGGWYYPVLYPKSAYAAMITHLDAQVGKLVQKLKDHGVYENTVFIITSDNGPACNSNSPMDYFKSGGPFKCTKGWGKASLQEGGIRLPFIITCGSNLTPGTSDYAGQFVDIMPTLAEIAGVKAPKNDGISLVPTMTGRKQPQHDYLYWEFPGGNGWLAVRCGEWKGLVRDVHKGNSNMELYNLKADSLETTNLAAEHPEIVEKMWGFIKESHVKVPNDVKKYQLEITYPEK
;
A
#
# COMPACT_ATOMS: atom_id res chain seq x y z
N MET A 1 -7.76 2.05 -25.95
CA MET A 1 -8.06 0.60 -25.85
C MET A 1 -6.95 -0.15 -26.57
N LEU A 2 -6.02 -0.76 -25.82
CA LEU A 2 -5.04 -1.66 -26.39
C LEU A 2 -5.73 -3.00 -26.71
N PRO A 3 -5.42 -3.68 -27.83
CA PRO A 3 -6.05 -4.94 -28.15
C PRO A 3 -5.61 -6.03 -27.16
N VAL A 4 -6.58 -6.76 -26.63
CA VAL A 4 -6.34 -7.98 -25.84
C VAL A 4 -5.75 -9.02 -26.81
N ALA A 5 -4.43 -9.21 -26.76
CA ALA A 5 -3.79 -10.34 -27.40
C ALA A 5 -4.04 -11.59 -26.55
N ALA A 6 -4.75 -12.57 -27.09
CA ALA A 6 -4.89 -13.86 -26.43
C ALA A 6 -3.52 -14.55 -26.37
N LEU A 7 -3.06 -14.83 -25.14
CA LEU A 7 -1.83 -15.57 -24.87
C LEU A 7 -1.98 -17.03 -25.36
N THR A 8 -1.48 -17.33 -26.55
CA THR A 8 -1.31 -18.69 -27.08
C THR A 8 0.19 -18.94 -27.27
N GLY A 9 0.92 -19.13 -26.20
CA GLY A 9 2.33 -19.50 -26.19
C GLY A 9 2.57 -20.78 -25.37
N CYS A 10 3.71 -21.43 -25.54
CA CYS A 10 4.20 -22.42 -24.56
C CYS A 10 4.17 -21.79 -23.17
N ALA A 11 3.67 -22.52 -22.17
CA ALA A 11 3.64 -22.04 -20.80
C ALA A 11 5.05 -21.57 -20.37
N ASP A 12 5.15 -20.32 -19.93
CA ASP A 12 6.40 -19.77 -19.39
C ASP A 12 6.80 -20.56 -18.14
N LYS A 13 8.10 -20.74 -17.94
CA LYS A 13 8.62 -21.44 -16.77
C LYS A 13 9.39 -20.42 -15.92
N LEU A 14 8.89 -20.20 -14.71
CA LEU A 14 9.64 -19.40 -13.74
C LEU A 14 10.97 -20.07 -13.40
N PRO A 15 12.01 -19.28 -13.11
CA PRO A 15 13.24 -19.78 -12.52
C PRO A 15 12.99 -20.54 -11.22
N GLU A 16 13.90 -21.42 -10.86
CA GLU A 16 13.82 -22.14 -9.58
C GLU A 16 14.24 -21.18 -8.44
N LYS A 17 13.36 -21.01 -7.45
CA LYS A 17 13.57 -20.11 -6.31
C LYS A 17 14.08 -18.70 -6.72
N PRO A 18 13.37 -17.97 -7.58
CA PRO A 18 13.81 -16.64 -7.98
C PRO A 18 13.82 -15.69 -6.80
N ASN A 19 14.67 -14.66 -6.85
CA ASN A 19 14.56 -13.53 -5.94
C ASN A 19 13.20 -12.86 -6.07
N VAL A 20 12.76 -12.20 -5.01
CA VAL A 20 11.51 -11.44 -5.01
C VAL A 20 11.81 -10.00 -4.56
N VAL A 21 11.43 -9.04 -5.37
CA VAL A 21 11.34 -7.62 -5.01
C VAL A 21 9.87 -7.24 -5.00
N PHE A 22 9.33 -6.96 -3.81
CA PHE A 22 7.96 -6.52 -3.63
C PHE A 22 7.95 -5.03 -3.30
N LEU A 23 7.66 -4.18 -4.29
CA LEU A 23 7.53 -2.74 -4.14
C LEU A 23 6.09 -2.38 -3.80
N LEU A 24 5.87 -1.87 -2.60
CA LEU A 24 4.60 -1.41 -2.10
C LEU A 24 4.63 0.10 -1.88
N PHE A 25 3.91 0.83 -2.72
CA PHE A 25 3.65 2.25 -2.54
C PHE A 25 2.67 2.50 -1.38
N ASP A 26 2.64 3.73 -0.89
CA ASP A 26 1.73 4.21 0.14
C ASP A 26 0.85 5.32 -0.45
N ASP A 27 -0.44 5.08 -0.60
CA ASP A 27 -1.43 6.00 -1.20
C ASP A 27 -1.26 6.28 -2.71
N LEU A 28 -0.56 5.46 -3.48
CA LEU A 28 -0.47 5.63 -4.94
C LEU A 28 -1.79 5.23 -5.61
N GLY A 29 -2.31 6.11 -6.44
CA GLY A 29 -3.55 5.87 -7.18
C GLY A 29 -3.37 4.97 -8.40
N TYR A 30 -4.48 4.41 -8.89
CA TYR A 30 -4.50 3.57 -10.08
C TYR A 30 -3.91 4.27 -11.32
N GLY A 31 -4.13 5.58 -11.45
CA GLY A 31 -3.72 6.38 -12.60
C GLY A 31 -2.41 7.14 -12.41
N ASP A 32 -1.59 6.85 -11.40
CA ASP A 32 -0.37 7.64 -11.12
C ASP A 32 0.89 7.13 -11.85
N LEU A 33 0.83 5.95 -12.51
CA LEU A 33 1.93 5.40 -13.31
C LEU A 33 1.68 5.55 -14.81
N GLY A 34 2.73 5.79 -15.60
CA GLY A 34 2.64 5.94 -17.06
C GLY A 34 2.01 4.73 -17.74
N CYS A 35 2.37 3.50 -17.33
CA CYS A 35 1.78 2.25 -17.83
C CYS A 35 0.28 2.08 -17.50
N TYR A 36 -0.28 2.91 -16.62
CA TYR A 36 -1.71 3.00 -16.32
C TYR A 36 -2.36 4.29 -16.85
N GLY A 37 -1.63 5.08 -17.66
CA GLY A 37 -2.16 6.23 -18.40
C GLY A 37 -1.82 7.59 -17.79
N GLN A 38 -0.87 7.69 -16.85
CA GLN A 38 -0.36 8.97 -16.38
C GLN A 38 0.48 9.66 -17.45
N GLU A 39 0.19 10.94 -17.71
CA GLU A 39 0.88 11.74 -18.74
C GLU A 39 1.75 12.85 -18.15
N LEU A 40 1.52 13.25 -16.90
CA LEU A 40 2.18 14.39 -16.27
C LEU A 40 3.34 13.96 -15.36
N ILE A 41 3.23 12.79 -14.71
CA ILE A 41 4.24 12.22 -13.82
C ILE A 41 5.10 11.22 -14.63
N GLU A 42 6.40 11.32 -14.51
CA GLU A 42 7.33 10.47 -15.24
C GLU A 42 7.69 9.22 -14.45
N THR A 43 7.41 8.03 -15.03
CA THR A 43 7.74 6.73 -14.42
C THR A 43 8.39 5.77 -15.41
N PRO A 44 9.44 6.20 -16.16
CA PRO A 44 9.99 5.43 -17.28
C PRO A 44 10.57 4.08 -16.87
N ASN A 45 11.11 3.93 -15.67
CA ASN A 45 11.72 2.69 -15.21
C ASN A 45 10.66 1.66 -14.80
N ILE A 46 9.61 2.07 -14.10
CA ILE A 46 8.48 1.21 -13.76
C ILE A 46 7.71 0.84 -15.03
N ASP A 47 7.54 1.78 -15.96
CA ASP A 47 6.88 1.52 -17.25
C ASP A 47 7.67 0.51 -18.09
N ALA A 48 9.01 0.57 -18.05
CA ALA A 48 9.87 -0.41 -18.71
C ALA A 48 9.75 -1.81 -18.09
N LEU A 49 9.63 -1.92 -16.76
CA LEU A 49 9.32 -3.18 -16.09
C LEU A 49 7.93 -3.70 -16.50
N ALA A 50 6.93 -2.85 -16.52
CA ALA A 50 5.57 -3.19 -16.90
C ALA A 50 5.48 -3.72 -18.35
N GLN A 51 6.27 -3.14 -19.27
CA GLN A 51 6.37 -3.60 -20.66
C GLN A 51 6.97 -5.00 -20.82
N GLN A 52 7.74 -5.46 -19.83
CA GLN A 52 8.33 -6.80 -19.79
C GLN A 52 7.51 -7.80 -18.98
N GLY A 53 6.42 -7.37 -18.38
CA GLY A 53 5.63 -8.15 -17.44
C GLY A 53 4.16 -8.20 -17.75
N ILE A 54 3.37 -8.48 -16.74
CA ILE A 54 1.93 -8.56 -16.77
C ILE A 54 1.34 -7.40 -15.99
N ILE A 55 0.52 -6.58 -16.65
CA ILE A 55 -0.24 -5.48 -16.07
C ILE A 55 -1.64 -6.01 -15.73
N PHE A 56 -2.01 -5.95 -14.44
CA PHE A 56 -3.33 -6.37 -13.98
C PHE A 56 -4.28 -5.17 -13.93
N SER A 57 -5.44 -5.30 -14.55
CA SER A 57 -6.46 -4.24 -14.57
C SER A 57 -7.48 -4.35 -13.45
N ASN A 58 -7.57 -5.50 -12.76
CA ASN A 58 -8.60 -5.81 -11.77
C ASN A 58 -8.04 -6.31 -10.42
N MET A 59 -6.87 -5.80 -9.99
CA MET A 59 -6.32 -6.13 -8.67
C MET A 59 -6.77 -5.13 -7.61
N TYR A 60 -7.01 -5.66 -6.41
CA TYR A 60 -7.56 -4.90 -5.30
C TYR A 60 -6.73 -5.04 -4.03
N SER A 61 -6.62 -3.94 -3.28
CA SER A 61 -6.29 -4.06 -1.85
C SER A 61 -7.43 -4.73 -1.08
N ASN A 62 -7.11 -5.35 0.03
CA ASN A 62 -8.16 -5.93 0.91
C ASN A 62 -8.78 -4.90 1.85
N ALA A 63 -8.19 -3.72 1.96
CA ALA A 63 -8.70 -2.63 2.78
C ALA A 63 -8.37 -1.27 2.15
N PRO A 64 -9.14 -0.22 2.44
CA PRO A 64 -8.90 1.11 1.91
C PRO A 64 -7.93 1.94 2.78
N LEU A 65 -7.18 1.29 3.68
CA LEU A 65 -6.21 1.89 4.60
C LEU A 65 -4.95 1.03 4.73
N SER A 66 -3.83 1.68 5.10
CA SER A 66 -2.50 1.08 5.12
C SER A 66 -2.36 -0.14 6.05
N ALA A 67 -2.60 -0.04 7.36
CA ALA A 67 -2.33 -1.16 8.28
C ALA A 67 -3.19 -2.40 7.97
N PRO A 68 -4.51 -2.30 7.77
CA PRO A 68 -5.33 -3.46 7.45
C PRO A 68 -4.97 -4.07 6.09
N SER A 69 -4.60 -3.27 5.09
CA SER A 69 -4.14 -3.76 3.80
C SER A 69 -2.80 -4.52 3.93
N ARG A 70 -1.83 -3.95 4.65
CA ARG A 70 -0.55 -4.60 4.96
C ARG A 70 -0.75 -5.88 5.76
N CYS A 71 -1.71 -5.93 6.69
CA CYS A 71 -2.10 -7.15 7.40
C CYS A 71 -2.55 -8.24 6.42
N SER A 72 -3.39 -7.91 5.45
CA SER A 72 -3.85 -8.88 4.43
C SER A 72 -2.71 -9.36 3.53
N ILE A 73 -1.78 -8.51 3.12
CA ILE A 73 -0.57 -8.89 2.39
C ILE A 73 0.25 -9.89 3.21
N MET A 74 0.52 -9.56 4.48
CA MET A 74 1.39 -10.36 5.33
C MET A 74 0.80 -11.71 5.71
N THR A 75 -0.54 -11.80 5.87
CA THR A 75 -1.21 -13.00 6.40
C THR A 75 -1.99 -13.81 5.37
N GLY A 76 -2.19 -13.28 4.15
CA GLY A 76 -3.04 -13.90 3.14
C GLY A 76 -4.51 -13.97 3.53
N GLN A 77 -4.98 -13.12 4.47
CA GLN A 77 -6.36 -13.13 4.96
C GLN A 77 -7.11 -11.87 4.53
N HIS A 78 -8.31 -12.02 3.98
CA HIS A 78 -9.19 -10.90 3.69
C HIS A 78 -9.75 -10.28 4.98
N GLN A 79 -10.33 -9.08 4.90
CA GLN A 79 -10.69 -8.31 6.08
C GLN A 79 -11.75 -8.99 6.98
N GLY A 80 -12.54 -9.92 6.48
CA GLY A 80 -13.43 -10.74 7.30
C GLY A 80 -12.69 -11.72 8.22
N HIS A 81 -11.44 -12.09 7.94
CA HIS A 81 -10.61 -13.00 8.72
C HIS A 81 -9.40 -12.30 9.36
N ALA A 82 -9.00 -11.13 8.86
CA ALA A 82 -7.81 -10.41 9.28
C ALA A 82 -7.88 -9.96 10.75
N GLN A 83 -6.72 -9.93 11.39
CA GLN A 83 -6.55 -9.51 12.79
C GLN A 83 -6.56 -7.99 12.95
N ILE A 84 -6.09 -7.24 11.94
CA ILE A 84 -5.99 -5.79 11.94
C ILE A 84 -6.92 -5.25 10.87
N ARG A 85 -7.92 -4.45 11.28
CA ARG A 85 -8.98 -3.91 10.41
C ARG A 85 -9.04 -2.40 10.38
N GLY A 86 -8.02 -1.71 10.92
CA GLY A 86 -7.89 -0.26 10.97
C GLY A 86 -6.46 0.18 11.28
N ASN A 87 -6.22 1.48 11.29
CA ASN A 87 -4.90 2.09 11.56
C ASN A 87 -4.67 2.44 13.03
N GLU A 88 -5.34 1.77 13.97
CA GLU A 88 -5.23 2.08 15.40
C GLU A 88 -3.80 1.89 15.91
N GLU A 89 -3.33 2.86 16.68
CA GLU A 89 -2.02 2.81 17.34
C GLU A 89 -2.12 2.18 18.72
N LEU A 90 -1.01 1.60 19.20
CA LEU A 90 -0.91 1.02 20.53
C LEU A 90 -1.30 2.01 21.62
N THR A 91 -0.88 3.26 21.49
CA THR A 91 -1.19 4.34 22.46
C THR A 91 -2.66 4.72 22.51
N CYS A 92 -3.42 4.50 21.42
CA CYS A 92 -4.84 4.86 21.34
C CYS A 92 -5.76 3.80 21.96
N ILE A 93 -5.24 2.62 22.28
CA ILE A 93 -6.04 1.47 22.74
C ILE A 93 -6.13 1.42 24.25
N ASP A 94 -5.07 1.77 24.95
CA ASP A 94 -5.09 1.85 26.42
C ASP A 94 -5.51 3.23 26.93
N LYS A 95 -6.83 3.38 27.14
CA LYS A 95 -7.42 4.60 27.73
C LYS A 95 -7.15 4.76 29.23
N SER A 96 -6.54 3.78 29.90
CA SER A 96 -6.16 3.88 31.32
C SER A 96 -4.96 4.79 31.54
N THR A 97 -4.29 5.17 30.48
CA THR A 97 -3.17 6.09 30.52
C THR A 97 -3.66 7.55 30.46
N PRO A 98 -3.33 8.42 31.43
CA PRO A 98 -3.99 9.72 31.66
C PRO A 98 -3.67 10.85 30.65
N MET A 99 -3.30 10.59 29.44
CA MET A 99 -2.90 11.62 28.47
C MET A 99 -3.46 11.31 27.09
N CYS A 100 -4.62 11.85 26.79
CA CYS A 100 -5.33 11.67 25.51
C CYS A 100 -5.62 13.00 24.81
N ASP A 101 -4.70 13.98 24.84
CA ASP A 101 -4.70 15.04 23.85
C ASP A 101 -3.79 14.66 22.67
N ALA A 102 -4.09 15.20 21.50
CA ALA A 102 -3.39 14.84 20.28
C ALA A 102 -1.88 15.15 20.33
N ASP A 103 -1.49 16.18 21.08
CA ASP A 103 -0.09 16.58 21.22
C ASP A 103 0.69 15.62 22.13
N SER A 104 0.05 15.06 23.15
CA SER A 104 0.68 14.13 24.07
C SER A 104 0.78 12.71 23.51
N LEU A 105 -0.12 12.27 22.63
CA LEU A 105 -0.03 11.00 21.90
C LEU A 105 1.20 10.98 20.98
N PHE A 106 1.43 12.08 20.28
CA PHE A 106 2.60 12.25 19.43
C PHE A 106 3.91 12.16 20.25
N TYR A 107 3.94 12.77 21.42
CA TYR A 107 5.11 12.80 22.30
C TYR A 107 5.40 11.45 22.98
N ARG A 108 4.39 10.60 23.20
CA ARG A 108 4.54 9.30 23.88
C ARG A 108 5.08 8.20 22.99
N SER A 109 4.57 8.08 21.78
CA SER A 109 5.14 7.16 20.79
C SER A 109 6.60 7.54 20.48
N TRP A 110 6.91 8.84 20.58
CA TRP A 110 8.26 9.35 20.40
C TRP A 110 9.26 8.94 21.49
N CYS A 111 8.85 9.00 22.73
CA CYS A 111 9.78 8.83 23.86
C CYS A 111 9.84 7.40 24.38
N ASN A 112 8.89 6.53 24.05
CA ASN A 112 8.81 5.18 24.59
C ASN A 112 8.56 4.12 23.50
N PRO A 113 9.57 3.28 23.19
CA PRO A 113 9.45 2.18 22.25
C PRO A 113 8.30 1.20 22.56
N GLU A 114 7.85 1.11 23.82
CA GLU A 114 6.74 0.24 24.22
C GLU A 114 5.39 0.68 23.64
N TYR A 115 5.26 1.96 23.26
CA TYR A 115 4.04 2.53 22.73
C TYR A 115 4.15 2.95 21.26
N GLU A 116 5.31 2.76 20.64
CA GLU A 116 5.51 3.09 19.25
C GLU A 116 4.89 2.01 18.34
N GLY A 117 4.12 2.43 17.35
CA GLY A 117 3.60 1.58 16.28
C GLY A 117 2.08 1.41 16.30
N GLN A 118 1.58 0.81 15.24
CA GLN A 118 0.19 0.38 15.12
C GLN A 118 -0.05 -0.88 15.95
N TYR A 119 -1.33 -1.26 16.06
CA TYR A 119 -1.71 -2.49 16.75
C TYR A 119 -0.97 -3.70 16.14
N PRO A 120 -0.39 -4.59 16.99
CA PRO A 120 0.45 -5.69 16.51
C PRO A 120 -0.38 -6.88 15.99
N LEU A 121 0.23 -7.68 15.13
CA LEU A 121 -0.22 -9.04 14.87
C LEU A 121 -0.08 -9.89 16.14
N GLN A 122 -0.92 -10.90 16.30
CA GLN A 122 -0.81 -11.83 17.40
C GLN A 122 0.50 -12.63 17.33
N ALA A 123 1.07 -12.94 18.49
CA ALA A 123 2.27 -13.76 18.58
C ALA A 123 2.09 -15.09 17.84
N GLY A 124 3.10 -15.50 17.07
CA GLY A 124 3.08 -16.73 16.29
C GLY A 124 2.28 -16.66 14.99
N THR A 125 1.76 -15.50 14.58
CA THR A 125 1.13 -15.34 13.27
C THR A 125 2.14 -15.65 12.16
N GLU A 126 1.81 -16.62 11.30
CA GLU A 126 2.62 -16.89 10.11
C GLU A 126 2.41 -15.78 9.08
N THR A 127 3.52 -15.26 8.56
CA THR A 127 3.56 -14.18 7.58
C THR A 127 4.23 -14.63 6.29
N ILE A 128 4.05 -13.86 5.20
CA ILE A 128 4.84 -14.12 3.98
C ILE A 128 6.33 -14.09 4.26
N ALA A 129 6.81 -13.21 5.16
CA ALA A 129 8.23 -13.13 5.52
C ALA A 129 8.70 -14.39 6.25
N SER A 130 7.98 -14.85 7.28
CA SER A 130 8.34 -16.05 8.01
C SER A 130 8.24 -17.31 7.14
N MET A 131 7.31 -17.36 6.19
CA MET A 131 7.19 -18.43 5.21
C MET A 131 8.39 -18.46 4.25
N MET A 132 8.76 -17.33 3.69
CA MET A 132 9.89 -17.21 2.78
C MET A 132 11.22 -17.48 3.49
N GLN A 133 11.39 -17.01 4.72
CA GLN A 133 12.56 -17.32 5.55
C GLN A 133 12.69 -18.84 5.79
N LYS A 134 11.60 -19.52 6.15
CA LYS A 134 11.56 -20.99 6.30
C LYS A 134 11.86 -21.71 4.97
N ALA A 135 11.53 -21.11 3.82
CA ALA A 135 11.87 -21.63 2.50
C ALA A 135 13.33 -21.41 2.10
N GLY A 136 14.14 -20.76 2.95
CA GLY A 136 15.57 -20.50 2.76
C GLY A 136 15.90 -19.20 2.06
N TYR A 137 14.95 -18.26 1.97
CA TYR A 137 15.22 -16.90 1.46
C TYR A 137 15.83 -16.03 2.56
N LYS A 138 16.74 -15.15 2.19
CA LYS A 138 17.08 -13.99 3.00
C LYS A 138 15.99 -12.95 2.84
N THR A 139 15.47 -12.44 3.96
CA THR A 139 14.29 -11.58 3.95
C THR A 139 14.59 -10.19 4.49
N ALA A 140 14.22 -9.16 3.76
CA ALA A 140 14.35 -7.78 4.20
C ALA A 140 13.04 -7.01 4.05
N LEU A 141 12.77 -6.10 4.99
CA LEU A 141 11.80 -5.03 4.86
C LEU A 141 12.51 -3.70 4.95
N VAL A 142 12.38 -2.89 3.93
CA VAL A 142 12.90 -1.53 3.94
C VAL A 142 11.76 -0.56 3.65
N GLY A 143 11.49 0.33 4.62
CA GLY A 143 10.41 1.30 4.54
C GLY A 143 9.44 1.25 5.73
N LYS A 144 8.14 1.37 5.45
CA LYS A 144 7.07 1.46 6.46
C LYS A 144 6.52 0.08 6.83
N TRP A 145 6.52 -0.25 8.13
CA TRP A 145 5.96 -1.51 8.66
C TRP A 145 4.45 -1.39 8.96
N GLY A 146 4.09 -0.76 10.05
CA GLY A 146 2.70 -0.47 10.42
C GLY A 146 1.87 -1.64 10.98
N LEU A 147 2.50 -2.72 11.45
CA LEU A 147 1.82 -3.91 12.02
C LEU A 147 2.43 -4.31 13.37
N GLY A 148 2.66 -3.35 14.24
CA GLY A 148 3.30 -3.48 15.53
C GLY A 148 4.51 -2.57 15.65
N GLY A 149 5.05 -2.46 16.86
CA GLY A 149 6.22 -1.66 17.17
C GLY A 149 7.38 -2.49 17.67
N PRO A 150 8.52 -1.85 18.01
CA PRO A 150 9.76 -2.53 18.36
C PRO A 150 9.63 -3.42 19.60
N ALA A 151 8.76 -3.08 20.55
CA ALA A 151 8.54 -3.86 21.76
C ALA A 151 7.51 -4.99 21.62
N THR A 152 6.87 -5.14 20.44
CA THR A 152 5.82 -6.14 20.22
C THR A 152 6.35 -7.45 19.66
N GLU A 153 5.54 -8.52 19.73
CA GLU A 153 5.86 -9.81 19.13
C GLU A 153 5.72 -9.83 17.60
N SER A 154 5.24 -8.74 17.01
CA SER A 154 5.19 -8.54 15.56
C SER A 154 6.11 -7.40 15.07
N ALA A 155 7.15 -7.06 15.81
CA ALA A 155 8.24 -6.26 15.24
C ALA A 155 8.78 -6.93 13.97
N PRO A 156 9.24 -6.19 12.96
CA PRO A 156 9.61 -6.77 11.65
C PRO A 156 10.51 -8.01 11.73
N ASN A 157 11.55 -7.99 12.58
CA ASN A 157 12.44 -9.13 12.74
C ASN A 157 11.75 -10.36 13.39
N LYS A 158 10.77 -10.14 14.28
CA LYS A 158 9.97 -11.22 14.86
C LYS A 158 8.89 -11.73 13.89
N ALA A 159 8.47 -10.88 12.96
CA ALA A 159 7.53 -11.25 11.90
C ALA A 159 8.18 -12.05 10.75
N GLY A 160 9.50 -12.27 10.79
CA GLY A 160 10.23 -13.13 9.84
C GLY A 160 11.14 -12.41 8.87
N PHE A 161 11.44 -11.12 9.08
CA PHE A 161 12.46 -10.43 8.32
C PHE A 161 13.83 -10.57 9.00
N ASP A 162 14.84 -11.01 8.26
CA ASP A 162 16.23 -11.05 8.72
C ASP A 162 16.80 -9.65 8.89
N TYR A 163 16.34 -8.69 8.08
CA TYR A 163 16.76 -7.31 8.10
C TYR A 163 15.57 -6.35 8.01
N PHE A 164 15.60 -5.29 8.79
CA PHE A 164 14.64 -4.19 8.77
C PHE A 164 15.36 -2.85 8.80
N TYR A 165 14.92 -1.90 7.95
CA TYR A 165 15.30 -0.50 8.04
C TYR A 165 14.13 0.41 7.65
N GLY A 166 13.71 1.34 8.53
CA GLY A 166 12.63 2.26 8.22
C GLY A 166 11.79 2.69 9.42
N PHE A 167 10.49 2.77 9.20
CA PHE A 167 9.52 3.25 10.18
C PHE A 167 8.69 2.10 10.77
N ASN A 168 8.72 1.92 12.09
CA ASN A 168 7.77 1.02 12.76
C ASN A 168 6.37 1.64 12.81
N CYS A 169 6.30 2.92 13.18
CA CYS A 169 5.05 3.67 13.34
C CYS A 169 4.71 4.44 12.07
N GLN A 170 3.44 4.35 11.63
CA GLN A 170 2.96 5.07 10.45
C GLN A 170 2.95 6.59 10.63
N MET A 171 2.77 7.10 11.87
CA MET A 171 2.79 8.55 12.11
C MET A 171 4.17 9.18 11.89
N TRP A 172 5.25 8.42 12.15
CA TRP A 172 6.61 8.88 11.85
C TRP A 172 6.86 9.02 10.38
N ALA A 173 6.25 8.14 9.58
CA ALA A 173 6.32 8.17 8.13
C ALA A 173 5.61 9.37 7.48
N HIS A 174 5.00 10.27 8.28
CA HIS A 174 4.46 11.55 7.80
C HIS A 174 5.54 12.63 7.62
N SER A 175 6.81 12.34 7.90
CA SER A 175 7.95 13.19 7.56
C SER A 175 8.93 12.41 6.70
N TYR A 176 9.36 13.02 5.61
CA TYR A 176 10.42 12.47 4.75
C TYR A 176 11.82 12.90 5.19
N TYR A 177 11.92 13.76 6.21
CA TYR A 177 13.16 14.20 6.84
C TYR A 177 13.12 13.94 8.35
N PRO A 178 13.00 12.66 8.77
CA PRO A 178 12.96 12.30 10.19
C PRO A 178 14.32 12.48 10.83
N ASP A 179 14.36 12.62 12.15
CA ASP A 179 15.58 12.68 12.95
C ASP A 179 16.18 11.30 13.25
N PHE A 180 15.39 10.23 13.12
CA PHE A 180 15.84 8.84 13.21
C PHE A 180 15.02 7.89 12.33
N LEU A 181 15.62 6.74 12.03
CA LEU A 181 14.97 5.55 11.51
C LEU A 181 15.33 4.34 12.39
N TRP A 182 14.61 3.25 12.24
CA TRP A 182 14.94 2.00 12.90
C TRP A 182 15.81 1.12 12.00
N GLU A 183 16.88 0.56 12.53
CA GLU A 183 17.63 -0.55 11.93
C GLU A 183 17.49 -1.76 12.84
N ASN A 184 16.69 -2.73 12.42
CA ASN A 184 16.24 -3.85 13.24
C ASN A 184 15.54 -3.35 14.52
N ASP A 185 16.11 -3.59 15.69
CA ASP A 185 15.61 -3.18 17.00
C ASP A 185 16.29 -1.92 17.57
N GLN A 186 17.11 -1.24 16.76
CA GLN A 186 17.87 -0.07 17.19
C GLN A 186 17.40 1.21 16.50
N LYS A 187 17.29 2.31 17.25
CA LYS A 187 17.12 3.65 16.68
C LYS A 187 18.46 4.12 16.11
N VAL A 188 18.44 4.52 14.84
CA VAL A 188 19.58 5.13 14.17
C VAL A 188 19.25 6.59 13.92
N TYR A 189 19.91 7.48 14.67
CA TYR A 189 19.76 8.92 14.51
C TYR A 189 20.50 9.39 13.26
N ILE A 190 19.88 10.33 12.54
CA ILE A 190 20.37 10.83 11.26
C ILE A 190 21.09 12.14 11.48
N GLU A 191 22.42 12.13 11.38
CA GLU A 191 23.24 13.34 11.51
C GLU A 191 22.87 14.38 10.46
N GLY A 192 22.47 15.57 10.89
CA GLY A 192 22.00 16.65 10.02
C GLY A 192 20.48 16.71 9.80
N ASN A 193 19.75 15.74 10.36
CA ASN A 193 18.31 15.87 10.60
C ASN A 193 18.13 15.98 12.12
N GLU A 194 18.12 17.21 12.62
CA GLU A 194 18.31 17.44 14.06
C GLU A 194 17.05 17.22 14.90
N TYR A 195 15.88 17.28 14.27
CA TYR A 195 14.60 17.14 14.96
C TYR A 195 13.47 16.87 13.98
N MET A 196 12.39 16.29 14.47
CA MET A 196 11.14 16.19 13.72
C MET A 196 10.20 17.32 14.20
N PRO A 197 9.78 18.27 13.33
CA PRO A 197 8.95 19.38 13.75
C PRO A 197 7.60 18.91 14.31
N VAL A 198 7.37 19.14 15.61
CA VAL A 198 6.08 18.85 16.27
C VAL A 198 5.03 19.86 15.80
N ASN A 199 5.43 21.13 15.69
CA ASN A 199 4.58 22.17 15.14
C ASN A 199 4.53 22.09 13.61
N LYS A 200 3.42 21.62 13.11
CA LYS A 200 3.15 21.43 11.66
C LYS A 200 2.65 22.71 10.98
N ARG A 201 3.12 23.88 11.41
CA ARG A 201 2.78 25.19 10.85
C ARG A 201 4.03 25.99 10.54
N LEU A 202 3.92 26.95 9.64
CA LEU A 202 4.98 27.93 9.43
C LEU A 202 5.22 28.72 10.71
N ASP A 203 6.42 29.28 10.84
CA ASP A 203 6.74 30.13 12.00
C ASP A 203 5.90 31.40 11.96
N PRO A 204 5.56 31.99 13.14
CA PRO A 204 4.82 33.23 13.18
C PRO A 204 5.51 34.33 12.40
N GLY A 205 4.81 34.92 11.44
CA GLY A 205 5.33 35.96 10.58
C GLY A 205 6.13 35.51 9.35
N ALA A 206 6.30 34.19 9.14
CA ALA A 206 6.92 33.67 7.93
C ALA A 206 6.04 33.96 6.70
N ASP A 207 6.67 34.33 5.60
CA ASP A 207 5.98 34.53 4.32
C ASP A 207 5.63 33.16 3.70
N PRO A 208 4.35 32.80 3.54
CA PRO A 208 3.96 31.54 2.95
C PRO A 208 4.35 31.39 1.47
N TYR A 209 4.69 32.48 0.79
CA TYR A 209 5.15 32.47 -0.61
C TYR A 209 6.68 32.44 -0.74
N ASP A 210 7.43 32.46 0.36
CA ASP A 210 8.87 32.24 0.37
C ASP A 210 9.19 30.77 0.64
N ILE A 211 9.89 30.11 -0.29
CA ILE A 211 10.27 28.70 -0.16
C ILE A 211 11.14 28.45 1.09
N ARG A 212 11.94 29.43 1.52
CA ARG A 212 12.76 29.31 2.73
C ARG A 212 11.95 29.22 4.02
N SER A 213 10.68 29.63 4.01
CA SER A 213 9.77 29.44 5.15
C SER A 213 9.48 27.97 5.46
N TYR A 214 9.82 27.06 4.53
CA TYR A 214 9.59 25.61 4.64
C TYR A 214 10.84 24.82 5.01
N ASP A 215 12.04 25.45 5.10
CA ASP A 215 13.33 24.79 5.33
C ASP A 215 13.34 23.90 6.58
N LYS A 216 12.66 24.30 7.64
CA LYS A 216 12.58 23.50 8.89
C LYS A 216 11.91 22.14 8.69
N PHE A 217 11.12 21.95 7.63
CA PHE A 217 10.46 20.68 7.30
C PHE A 217 11.28 19.83 6.32
N ASN A 218 12.23 20.44 5.60
CA ASN A 218 13.07 19.82 4.57
C ASN A 218 14.53 19.90 5.02
N GLN A 219 14.92 19.01 5.94
CA GLN A 219 16.27 18.99 6.48
C GLN A 219 17.26 18.37 5.47
N LYS A 220 18.41 17.87 5.95
CA LYS A 220 19.52 17.49 5.09
C LYS A 220 19.33 16.18 4.35
N HIS A 221 18.81 15.13 5.03
CA HIS A 221 18.76 13.79 4.49
C HIS A 221 17.31 13.32 4.26
N TYR A 222 17.01 13.06 3.01
CA TYR A 222 15.74 12.50 2.58
C TYR A 222 15.67 11.01 2.93
N SER A 223 14.65 10.60 3.67
CA SER A 223 14.58 9.24 4.21
C SER A 223 14.50 8.16 3.12
N CYS A 224 13.94 8.49 1.96
CA CYS A 224 13.86 7.54 0.84
C CYS A 224 15.23 7.21 0.26
N ASP A 225 16.18 8.18 0.26
CA ASP A 225 17.55 7.92 -0.15
C ASP A 225 18.28 7.02 0.86
N LEU A 226 18.13 7.31 2.15
CA LEU A 226 18.71 6.48 3.21
C LEU A 226 18.18 5.04 3.18
N MET A 227 16.89 4.88 2.88
CA MET A 227 16.28 3.55 2.70
C MET A 227 16.82 2.87 1.44
N TYR A 228 16.98 3.60 0.34
CA TYR A 228 17.52 3.04 -0.89
C TYR A 228 18.98 2.59 -0.73
N ASP A 229 19.82 3.34 -0.02
CA ASP A 229 21.21 2.93 0.30
C ASP A 229 21.25 1.55 1.02
N LYS A 230 20.28 1.30 1.91
CA LYS A 230 20.16 0.02 2.62
C LYS A 230 19.65 -1.10 1.71
N ILE A 231 18.79 -0.78 0.73
CA ILE A 231 18.36 -1.73 -0.31
C ILE A 231 19.56 -2.15 -1.16
N GLU A 232 20.37 -1.19 -1.63
CA GLU A 232 21.58 -1.50 -2.40
C GLU A 232 22.53 -2.40 -1.64
N LYS A 233 22.80 -2.07 -0.38
CA LYS A 233 23.65 -2.87 0.50
C LYS A 233 23.09 -4.28 0.71
N PHE A 234 21.77 -4.41 0.96
CA PHE A 234 21.14 -5.71 1.12
C PHE A 234 21.29 -6.60 -0.13
N VAL A 235 21.14 -6.04 -1.32
CA VAL A 235 21.33 -6.77 -2.57
C VAL A 235 22.81 -7.18 -2.74
N ASP A 236 23.76 -6.26 -2.48
CA ASP A 236 25.19 -6.56 -2.56
C ASP A 236 25.59 -7.74 -1.63
N GLU A 237 24.99 -7.82 -0.44
CA GLU A 237 25.31 -8.86 0.55
C GLU A 237 24.59 -10.20 0.32
N ASN A 238 23.51 -10.24 -0.50
CA ASN A 238 22.64 -11.41 -0.60
C ASN A 238 22.37 -11.90 -2.03
N ALA A 239 22.97 -11.30 -3.06
CA ALA A 239 22.75 -11.69 -4.47
C ALA A 239 23.22 -13.12 -4.82
N ASP A 240 24.07 -13.74 -4.00
CA ASP A 240 24.57 -15.12 -4.21
C ASP A 240 23.52 -16.20 -3.85
N GLY A 241 22.39 -15.84 -3.23
CA GLY A 241 21.33 -16.76 -2.83
C GLY A 241 19.93 -16.16 -3.04
N PRO A 242 18.88 -16.93 -2.84
CA PRO A 242 17.53 -16.42 -2.97
C PRO A 242 17.21 -15.42 -1.86
N PHE A 243 16.69 -14.26 -2.23
CA PHE A 243 16.23 -13.24 -1.28
C PHE A 243 14.83 -12.73 -1.60
N MET A 244 14.15 -12.23 -0.57
CA MET A 244 12.91 -11.46 -0.67
C MET A 244 13.13 -10.07 -0.05
N LEU A 245 13.06 -9.05 -0.88
CA LEU A 245 13.06 -7.65 -0.47
C LEU A 245 11.63 -7.10 -0.53
N MET A 246 11.05 -6.76 0.62
CA MET A 246 9.86 -5.93 0.70
C MET A 246 10.29 -4.47 0.82
N TRP A 247 10.14 -3.74 -0.26
CA TRP A 247 10.34 -2.29 -0.31
C TRP A 247 9.02 -1.58 -0.12
N THR A 248 8.69 -1.29 1.13
CA THR A 248 7.45 -0.64 1.53
C THR A 248 7.67 0.86 1.65
N THR A 249 7.80 1.53 0.50
CA THR A 249 8.05 2.98 0.46
C THR A 249 6.93 3.78 1.15
N THR A 250 7.26 4.99 1.58
CA THR A 250 6.26 5.95 2.08
C THR A 250 5.68 6.83 0.97
N ILE A 251 6.23 6.76 -0.24
CA ILE A 251 5.82 7.55 -1.41
C ILE A 251 4.51 7.00 -2.02
N PRO A 252 3.58 7.88 -2.43
CA PRO A 252 3.51 9.34 -2.29
C PRO A 252 2.61 9.82 -1.14
N HIS A 253 2.60 9.12 0.01
CA HIS A 253 1.78 9.51 1.16
C HIS A 253 2.07 10.95 1.60
N SER A 254 1.06 11.67 2.03
CA SER A 254 1.24 13.00 2.63
C SER A 254 2.04 12.92 3.95
N THR A 255 2.91 13.83 4.26
CA THR A 255 3.16 15.13 3.62
C THR A 255 3.86 14.91 2.30
N VAL A 256 3.51 15.71 1.26
CA VAL A 256 4.23 15.64 -0.01
C VAL A 256 5.54 16.44 0.11
N GLN A 257 6.66 15.72 0.16
CA GLN A 257 8.02 16.26 0.28
C GLN A 257 8.95 15.49 -0.65
N ALA A 258 9.76 16.19 -1.41
CA ALA A 258 10.82 15.66 -2.25
C ALA A 258 12.02 16.60 -2.22
N PRO A 259 13.22 16.20 -2.71
CA PRO A 259 14.35 17.09 -2.91
C PRO A 259 13.97 18.35 -3.70
N GLU A 260 14.49 19.51 -3.27
CA GLU A 260 14.05 20.82 -3.81
C GLU A 260 14.28 20.95 -5.31
N ASP A 261 15.39 20.46 -5.82
CA ASP A 261 15.72 20.50 -7.25
C ASP A 261 14.73 19.68 -8.10
N GLU A 262 14.29 18.53 -7.61
CA GLU A 262 13.28 17.71 -8.28
C GLU A 262 11.89 18.35 -8.22
N VAL A 263 11.55 19.00 -7.10
CA VAL A 263 10.32 19.81 -7.00
C VAL A 263 10.36 20.96 -8.01
N MET A 264 11.48 21.70 -8.11
CA MET A 264 11.62 22.80 -9.04
C MET A 264 11.60 22.38 -10.51
N TYR A 265 12.12 21.18 -10.84
CA TYR A 265 11.94 20.58 -12.16
C TYR A 265 10.46 20.47 -12.54
N TYR A 266 9.63 19.98 -11.61
CA TYR A 266 8.19 19.86 -11.85
C TYR A 266 7.44 21.20 -11.80
N VAL A 267 7.90 22.18 -11.02
CA VAL A 267 7.36 23.54 -11.06
C VAL A 267 7.47 24.11 -12.48
N ASP A 268 8.64 23.98 -13.09
CA ASP A 268 8.86 24.46 -14.48
C ASP A 268 8.05 23.63 -15.49
N LYS A 269 8.05 22.31 -15.36
CA LYS A 269 7.36 21.37 -16.26
C LYS A 269 5.83 21.56 -16.25
N LEU A 270 5.23 21.71 -15.06
CA LEU A 270 3.79 21.84 -14.89
C LEU A 270 3.32 23.29 -14.98
N GLY A 271 4.24 24.26 -14.92
CA GLY A 271 3.91 25.67 -14.81
C GLY A 271 3.15 25.98 -13.51
N GLU A 272 3.52 25.30 -12.40
CA GLU A 272 2.81 25.47 -11.14
C GLU A 272 3.12 26.82 -10.50
N GLU A 273 2.11 27.65 -10.30
CA GLU A 273 2.23 28.86 -9.50
C GLU A 273 2.31 28.50 -8.00
N LYS A 274 2.88 29.42 -7.19
CA LYS A 274 2.94 29.26 -5.74
C LYS A 274 1.53 29.08 -5.17
N THR A 275 1.26 27.93 -4.61
CA THR A 275 -0.05 27.54 -4.05
C THR A 275 0.16 27.04 -2.62
N PRO A 276 0.48 27.93 -1.65
CA PRO A 276 0.85 27.52 -0.32
C PRO A 276 -0.31 26.86 0.43
N ILE A 277 -0.09 25.64 0.92
CA ILE A 277 -0.95 24.96 1.86
C ILE A 277 -0.28 25.07 3.23
N THR A 278 -0.79 25.98 4.07
CA THR A 278 -0.20 26.30 5.39
C THR A 278 -0.89 25.64 6.56
N ASP A 279 -2.09 25.09 6.36
CA ASP A 279 -2.86 24.34 7.33
C ASP A 279 -3.25 22.96 6.73
N GLY A 280 -2.29 22.06 6.71
CA GLY A 280 -2.46 20.68 6.23
C GLY A 280 -3.04 19.71 7.28
N GLY A 281 -3.51 20.20 8.42
CA GLY A 281 -4.03 19.38 9.52
C GLY A 281 -2.94 18.54 10.15
N TRP A 282 -2.92 17.25 9.84
CA TRP A 282 -1.91 16.28 10.32
C TRP A 282 -0.57 16.32 9.56
N TYR A 283 -0.45 17.14 8.52
CA TYR A 283 0.67 17.17 7.58
C TYR A 283 1.39 18.52 7.59
N TYR A 284 2.66 18.51 7.19
CA TYR A 284 3.44 19.75 7.08
C TYR A 284 2.92 20.67 5.97
N PRO A 285 3.16 21.97 6.11
CA PRO A 285 2.91 22.93 5.03
C PRO A 285 3.72 22.56 3.77
N VAL A 286 3.17 22.93 2.61
CA VAL A 286 3.83 22.75 1.30
C VAL A 286 3.53 23.94 0.40
N LEU A 287 4.53 24.39 -0.36
CA LEU A 287 4.39 25.53 -1.28
C LEU A 287 3.93 25.11 -2.68
N TYR A 288 4.44 23.99 -3.18
CA TYR A 288 4.17 23.46 -4.51
C TYR A 288 3.64 22.01 -4.41
N PRO A 289 2.37 21.80 -4.03
CA PRO A 289 1.87 20.45 -3.73
C PRO A 289 1.83 19.53 -4.95
N LYS A 290 1.55 20.03 -6.15
CA LYS A 290 1.52 19.21 -7.37
C LYS A 290 2.92 18.78 -7.76
N SER A 291 3.85 19.73 -7.81
CA SER A 291 5.23 19.48 -8.18
C SER A 291 5.91 18.55 -7.19
N ALA A 292 5.69 18.73 -5.88
CA ALA A 292 6.22 17.85 -4.86
C ALA A 292 5.67 16.42 -4.98
N TYR A 293 4.37 16.24 -5.23
CA TYR A 293 3.77 14.91 -5.45
C TYR A 293 4.36 14.18 -6.65
N ALA A 294 4.48 14.88 -7.79
CA ALA A 294 5.05 14.31 -8.99
C ALA A 294 6.55 13.96 -8.81
N ALA A 295 7.31 14.86 -8.17
CA ALA A 295 8.72 14.66 -7.86
C ALA A 295 8.94 13.41 -7.00
N MET A 296 8.14 13.20 -5.95
CA MET A 296 8.23 11.99 -5.11
C MET A 296 8.13 10.71 -5.92
N ILE A 297 7.14 10.60 -6.80
CA ILE A 297 6.90 9.38 -7.61
C ILE A 297 8.06 9.17 -8.59
N THR A 298 8.51 10.22 -9.28
CA THR A 298 9.64 10.16 -10.21
C THR A 298 10.96 9.85 -9.51
N HIS A 299 11.17 10.39 -8.29
CA HIS A 299 12.32 10.05 -7.46
C HIS A 299 12.41 8.54 -7.17
N LEU A 300 11.28 7.95 -6.75
CA LEU A 300 11.21 6.50 -6.52
C LEU A 300 11.39 5.70 -7.81
N ASP A 301 10.82 6.16 -8.92
CA ASP A 301 11.02 5.52 -10.23
C ASP A 301 12.51 5.47 -10.62
N ALA A 302 13.23 6.57 -10.38
CA ALA A 302 14.68 6.61 -10.61
C ALA A 302 15.45 5.60 -9.71
N GLN A 303 15.03 5.45 -8.45
CA GLN A 303 15.60 4.45 -7.55
C GLN A 303 15.27 3.01 -8.02
N VAL A 304 14.07 2.76 -8.56
CA VAL A 304 13.74 1.47 -9.21
C VAL A 304 14.68 1.19 -10.38
N GLY A 305 14.96 2.19 -11.21
CA GLY A 305 15.92 2.05 -12.31
C GLY A 305 17.32 1.68 -11.84
N LYS A 306 17.80 2.31 -10.76
CA LYS A 306 19.09 1.97 -10.13
C LYS A 306 19.09 0.54 -9.58
N LEU A 307 18.02 0.11 -8.92
CA LEU A 307 17.89 -1.27 -8.41
C LEU A 307 17.91 -2.30 -9.55
N VAL A 308 17.17 -2.05 -10.63
CA VAL A 308 17.19 -2.91 -11.82
C VAL A 308 18.63 -3.03 -12.39
N GLN A 309 19.37 -1.91 -12.48
CA GLN A 309 20.74 -1.95 -12.95
C GLN A 309 21.64 -2.74 -12.00
N LYS A 310 21.52 -2.54 -10.69
CA LYS A 310 22.28 -3.28 -9.68
C LYS A 310 22.03 -4.80 -9.77
N LEU A 311 20.78 -5.23 -9.95
CA LEU A 311 20.45 -6.65 -10.14
C LEU A 311 21.04 -7.23 -11.44
N LYS A 312 21.12 -6.40 -12.51
CA LYS A 312 21.82 -6.77 -13.75
C LYS A 312 23.32 -6.91 -13.54
N ASP A 313 23.94 -5.99 -12.81
CA ASP A 313 25.38 -6.03 -12.50
C ASP A 313 25.76 -7.27 -11.69
N HIS A 314 24.89 -7.73 -10.79
CA HIS A 314 25.02 -9.00 -10.08
C HIS A 314 24.61 -10.24 -10.92
N GLY A 315 24.08 -10.05 -12.14
CA GLY A 315 23.65 -11.15 -13.00
C GLY A 315 22.40 -11.88 -12.53
N VAL A 316 21.61 -11.29 -11.62
CA VAL A 316 20.41 -11.92 -11.01
C VAL A 316 19.09 -11.31 -11.46
N TYR A 317 19.11 -10.29 -12.33
CA TYR A 317 17.90 -9.62 -12.82
C TYR A 317 16.90 -10.61 -13.45
N GLU A 318 17.38 -11.49 -14.34
CA GLU A 318 16.55 -12.50 -15.01
C GLU A 318 15.98 -13.53 -14.02
N ASN A 319 16.59 -13.68 -12.86
CA ASN A 319 16.14 -14.55 -11.76
C ASN A 319 15.44 -13.75 -10.64
N THR A 320 14.83 -12.63 -10.95
CA THR A 320 14.14 -11.78 -9.96
C THR A 320 12.72 -11.49 -10.40
N VAL A 321 11.76 -11.86 -9.55
CA VAL A 321 10.35 -11.48 -9.69
C VAL A 321 10.15 -10.11 -9.03
N PHE A 322 9.61 -9.16 -9.79
CA PHE A 322 9.11 -7.90 -9.25
C PHE A 322 7.59 -7.97 -9.12
N ILE A 323 7.08 -7.53 -7.98
CA ILE A 323 5.65 -7.25 -7.74
C ILE A 323 5.56 -5.79 -7.34
N ILE A 324 4.81 -4.99 -8.09
CA ILE A 324 4.69 -3.54 -7.87
C ILE A 324 3.22 -3.19 -7.70
N THR A 325 2.87 -2.57 -6.56
CA THR A 325 1.49 -2.15 -6.25
C THR A 325 1.47 -1.05 -5.18
N SER A 326 0.29 -0.59 -4.78
CA SER A 326 0.06 0.34 -3.66
C SER A 326 -0.71 -0.34 -2.54
N ASP A 327 -0.66 0.17 -1.31
CA ASP A 327 -1.38 -0.42 -0.18
C ASP A 327 -2.88 -0.07 -0.16
N ASN A 328 -3.26 1.09 -0.67
CA ASN A 328 -4.64 1.54 -0.87
C ASN A 328 -4.69 2.64 -1.94
N GLY A 329 -5.90 3.05 -2.33
CA GLY A 329 -6.09 4.15 -3.27
C GLY A 329 -5.62 5.50 -2.73
N PRO A 330 -5.52 6.54 -3.61
CA PRO A 330 -4.89 7.80 -3.29
C PRO A 330 -5.65 8.56 -2.21
N ALA A 331 -4.88 9.28 -1.37
CA ALA A 331 -5.45 10.08 -0.29
C ALA A 331 -6.14 11.34 -0.83
N CYS A 332 -7.31 11.63 -0.28
CA CYS A 332 -8.03 12.87 -0.52
C CYS A 332 -7.87 13.83 0.67
N ASN A 333 -6.73 14.46 0.78
CA ASN A 333 -6.46 15.48 1.80
C ASN A 333 -5.96 16.77 1.15
N SER A 334 -5.75 17.81 1.95
CA SER A 334 -5.35 19.14 1.46
C SER A 334 -4.00 19.14 0.70
N ASN A 335 -3.11 18.17 1.00
CA ASN A 335 -1.77 18.12 0.41
C ASN A 335 -1.68 17.15 -0.77
N SER A 336 -2.72 16.37 -1.05
CA SER A 336 -2.72 15.42 -2.16
C SER A 336 -3.44 15.99 -3.37
N PRO A 337 -2.75 16.20 -4.50
CA PRO A 337 -3.33 16.78 -5.73
C PRO A 337 -3.98 15.72 -6.64
N MET A 338 -4.61 14.70 -6.09
CA MET A 338 -5.11 13.54 -6.83
C MET A 338 -6.10 13.87 -7.95
N ASP A 339 -6.91 14.92 -7.78
CA ASP A 339 -7.85 15.36 -8.84
C ASP A 339 -7.10 15.95 -10.04
N TYR A 340 -6.00 16.68 -9.80
CA TYR A 340 -5.16 17.26 -10.86
C TYR A 340 -4.49 16.18 -11.70
N PHE A 341 -3.92 15.16 -11.06
CA PHE A 341 -3.25 14.04 -11.73
C PHE A 341 -4.20 12.94 -12.19
N LYS A 342 -5.48 13.04 -11.87
CA LYS A 342 -6.46 11.97 -12.13
C LYS A 342 -5.99 10.64 -11.53
N SER A 343 -5.47 10.68 -10.31
CA SER A 343 -4.85 9.53 -9.65
C SER A 343 -5.75 8.30 -9.56
N GLY A 344 -7.07 8.46 -9.58
CA GLY A 344 -8.03 7.35 -9.68
C GLY A 344 -8.05 6.66 -11.06
N GLY A 345 -7.38 7.21 -12.08
CA GLY A 345 -7.47 6.72 -13.45
C GLY A 345 -8.92 6.76 -13.98
N PRO A 346 -9.48 5.62 -14.44
CA PRO A 346 -10.85 5.57 -14.94
C PRO A 346 -11.91 5.53 -13.82
N PHE A 347 -11.50 5.51 -12.55
CA PHE A 347 -12.40 5.40 -11.41
C PHE A 347 -12.61 6.75 -10.75
N LYS A 348 -13.79 6.91 -10.14
CA LYS A 348 -14.06 8.11 -9.37
C LYS A 348 -13.18 8.12 -8.11
N CYS A 349 -12.42 9.20 -7.94
CA CYS A 349 -11.47 9.34 -6.86
C CYS A 349 -11.48 10.79 -6.33
N THR A 350 -12.58 11.21 -5.76
CA THR A 350 -12.74 12.50 -5.07
C THR A 350 -12.89 12.24 -3.57
N LYS A 351 -13.06 13.28 -2.76
CA LYS A 351 -13.28 13.13 -1.31
C LYS A 351 -14.41 12.14 -1.02
N GLY A 352 -14.09 11.07 -0.27
CA GLY A 352 -15.00 9.97 0.07
C GLY A 352 -15.07 8.86 -0.98
N TRP A 353 -14.25 8.90 -2.05
CA TRP A 353 -14.20 7.90 -3.13
C TRP A 353 -12.80 7.28 -3.33
N GLY A 354 -11.76 7.87 -2.77
CA GLY A 354 -10.40 7.33 -2.70
C GLY A 354 -10.13 6.59 -1.38
N LYS A 355 -8.97 6.81 -0.79
CA LYS A 355 -8.58 6.27 0.53
C LYS A 355 -9.71 6.36 1.55
N ALA A 356 -9.84 5.34 2.39
CA ALA A 356 -10.92 5.16 3.37
C ALA A 356 -12.32 4.91 2.78
N SER A 357 -12.39 4.47 1.51
CA SER A 357 -13.63 4.11 0.82
C SER A 357 -13.51 2.72 0.19
N LEU A 358 -14.58 1.90 0.24
CA LEU A 358 -14.65 0.61 -0.45
C LEU A 358 -15.15 0.73 -1.90
N GLN A 359 -15.15 1.93 -2.47
CA GLN A 359 -15.42 2.15 -3.87
C GLN A 359 -14.17 1.88 -4.73
N GLU A 360 -14.33 1.73 -6.05
CA GLU A 360 -13.24 1.35 -6.95
C GLU A 360 -11.99 2.24 -6.77
N GLY A 361 -12.16 3.56 -6.68
CA GLY A 361 -11.03 4.49 -6.47
C GLY A 361 -10.27 4.33 -5.16
N GLY A 362 -10.88 3.69 -4.15
CA GLY A 362 -10.25 3.47 -2.83
C GLY A 362 -9.51 2.15 -2.69
N ILE A 363 -9.87 1.14 -3.49
CA ILE A 363 -9.37 -0.23 -3.32
C ILE A 363 -8.83 -0.87 -4.60
N ARG A 364 -9.14 -0.37 -5.80
CA ARG A 364 -8.60 -0.89 -7.05
C ARG A 364 -7.31 -0.18 -7.41
N LEU A 365 -6.25 -0.97 -7.63
CA LEU A 365 -4.87 -0.47 -7.61
C LEU A 365 -4.09 -0.92 -8.84
N PRO A 366 -3.01 -0.19 -9.20
CA PRO A 366 -2.05 -0.71 -10.15
C PRO A 366 -1.40 -1.96 -9.56
N PHE A 367 -1.19 -2.97 -10.38
CA PHE A 367 -0.53 -4.20 -9.99
C PHE A 367 0.24 -4.77 -11.18
N ILE A 368 1.54 -4.89 -11.03
CA ILE A 368 2.47 -5.32 -12.08
C ILE A 368 3.28 -6.49 -11.55
N ILE A 369 3.42 -7.55 -12.34
CA ILE A 369 4.36 -8.63 -12.08
C ILE A 369 5.29 -8.79 -13.28
N THR A 370 6.59 -8.84 -13.03
CA THR A 370 7.59 -9.15 -14.05
C THR A 370 8.68 -10.07 -13.51
N CYS A 371 9.40 -10.78 -14.38
CA CYS A 371 10.52 -11.64 -14.02
C CYS A 371 11.53 -11.64 -15.17
N GLY A 372 12.25 -10.54 -15.35
CA GLY A 372 13.14 -10.35 -16.49
C GLY A 372 12.42 -10.66 -17.81
N SER A 373 13.02 -11.50 -18.64
CA SER A 373 12.46 -12.00 -19.91
C SER A 373 11.66 -13.32 -19.76
N ASN A 374 11.44 -13.81 -18.52
CA ASN A 374 10.83 -15.12 -18.28
C ASN A 374 9.29 -15.13 -18.33
N LEU A 375 8.66 -13.97 -18.46
CA LEU A 375 7.20 -13.86 -18.63
C LEU A 375 6.86 -13.38 -20.04
N THR A 376 5.75 -13.87 -20.58
CA THR A 376 5.18 -13.29 -21.77
C THR A 376 4.46 -12.00 -21.39
N PRO A 377 4.91 -10.82 -21.90
CA PRO A 377 4.28 -9.55 -21.58
C PRO A 377 2.82 -9.49 -22.00
N GLY A 378 1.99 -8.85 -21.17
CA GLY A 378 0.57 -8.72 -21.50
C GLY A 378 -0.25 -8.03 -20.41
N THR A 379 -1.56 -8.10 -20.57
CA THR A 379 -2.53 -7.59 -19.61
C THR A 379 -3.41 -8.71 -19.08
N SER A 380 -3.78 -8.65 -17.81
CA SER A 380 -4.71 -9.59 -17.18
C SER A 380 -5.90 -8.82 -16.60
N ASP A 381 -7.11 -9.31 -16.87
CA ASP A 381 -8.35 -8.81 -16.27
C ASP A 381 -8.81 -9.67 -15.07
N TYR A 382 -7.95 -10.56 -14.58
CA TYR A 382 -8.21 -11.35 -13.39
C TYR A 382 -8.60 -10.45 -12.21
N ALA A 383 -9.74 -10.74 -11.61
CA ALA A 383 -10.19 -10.06 -10.42
C ALA A 383 -9.58 -10.72 -9.17
N GLY A 384 -8.49 -10.14 -8.69
CA GLY A 384 -7.74 -10.66 -7.54
C GLY A 384 -7.64 -9.66 -6.39
N GLN A 385 -7.17 -10.15 -5.26
CA GLN A 385 -6.91 -9.35 -4.05
C GLN A 385 -5.51 -9.64 -3.50
N PHE A 386 -5.03 -8.83 -2.55
CA PHE A 386 -3.72 -9.01 -1.93
C PHE A 386 -3.55 -10.34 -1.17
N VAL A 387 -4.64 -10.99 -0.80
CA VAL A 387 -4.58 -12.36 -0.25
C VAL A 387 -3.93 -13.36 -1.21
N ASP A 388 -3.94 -13.06 -2.52
CA ASP A 388 -3.34 -13.89 -3.57
C ASP A 388 -1.81 -13.86 -3.55
N ILE A 389 -1.21 -12.87 -2.88
CA ILE A 389 0.25 -12.71 -2.78
C ILE A 389 0.87 -13.89 -2.00
N MET A 390 0.28 -14.29 -0.88
CA MET A 390 0.83 -15.37 -0.05
C MET A 390 0.91 -16.70 -0.80
N PRO A 391 -0.16 -17.25 -1.41
CA PRO A 391 -0.06 -18.49 -2.17
C PRO A 391 0.81 -18.35 -3.43
N THR A 392 0.90 -17.15 -4.03
CA THR A 392 1.81 -16.89 -5.15
C THR A 392 3.27 -17.02 -4.73
N LEU A 393 3.66 -16.36 -3.64
CA LEU A 393 5.03 -16.46 -3.10
C LEU A 393 5.36 -17.89 -2.64
N ALA A 394 4.40 -18.59 -2.06
CA ALA A 394 4.58 -20.00 -1.66
C ALA A 394 4.86 -20.89 -2.88
N GLU A 395 4.08 -20.74 -3.98
CA GLU A 395 4.29 -21.50 -5.22
C GLU A 395 5.63 -21.15 -5.86
N ILE A 396 6.02 -19.87 -5.91
CA ILE A 396 7.32 -19.40 -6.39
C ILE A 396 8.48 -20.02 -5.57
N ALA A 397 8.33 -20.07 -4.25
CA ALA A 397 9.34 -20.65 -3.36
C ALA A 397 9.32 -22.17 -3.31
N GLY A 398 8.35 -22.84 -3.94
CA GLY A 398 8.18 -24.29 -3.92
C GLY A 398 7.78 -24.84 -2.55
N VAL A 399 7.03 -24.07 -1.74
CA VAL A 399 6.57 -24.46 -0.41
C VAL A 399 5.05 -24.40 -0.31
N LYS A 400 4.49 -25.03 0.73
CA LYS A 400 3.06 -24.94 1.02
C LYS A 400 2.76 -23.60 1.72
N ALA A 401 1.78 -22.87 1.21
CA ALA A 401 1.29 -21.67 1.88
C ALA A 401 0.65 -22.01 3.24
N PRO A 402 0.81 -21.17 4.26
CA PRO A 402 -0.05 -21.17 5.45
C PRO A 402 -1.54 -21.07 5.08
N LYS A 403 -2.43 -21.23 6.06
CA LYS A 403 -3.87 -21.02 5.84
C LYS A 403 -4.09 -19.58 5.36
N ASN A 404 -4.72 -19.43 4.19
CA ASN A 404 -4.98 -18.14 3.55
C ASN A 404 -6.28 -18.20 2.74
N ASP A 405 -6.73 -17.05 2.26
CA ASP A 405 -7.96 -16.87 1.48
C ASP A 405 -7.68 -16.64 -0.02
N GLY A 406 -6.40 -16.71 -0.44
CA GLY A 406 -5.95 -16.33 -1.77
C GLY A 406 -5.84 -17.48 -2.76
N ILE A 407 -5.66 -17.10 -4.01
CA ILE A 407 -5.38 -17.98 -5.16
C ILE A 407 -4.05 -17.54 -5.78
N SER A 408 -3.14 -18.49 -6.05
CA SER A 408 -1.85 -18.18 -6.67
C SER A 408 -2.00 -17.54 -8.05
N LEU A 409 -1.20 -16.50 -8.33
CA LEU A 409 -1.11 -15.83 -9.62
C LEU A 409 -0.11 -16.50 -10.58
N VAL A 410 0.61 -17.52 -10.13
CA VAL A 410 1.58 -18.25 -10.98
C VAL A 410 0.94 -18.84 -12.25
N PRO A 411 -0.33 -19.32 -12.26
CA PRO A 411 -0.99 -19.68 -13.51
C PRO A 411 -1.04 -18.55 -14.54
N THR A 412 -1.39 -17.32 -14.11
CA THR A 412 -1.34 -16.14 -14.99
C THR A 412 0.08 -15.85 -15.47
N MET A 413 1.06 -15.89 -14.53
CA MET A 413 2.48 -15.63 -14.84
C MET A 413 3.05 -16.62 -15.88
N THR A 414 2.55 -17.84 -15.91
CA THR A 414 3.05 -18.92 -16.77
C THR A 414 2.11 -19.26 -17.94
N GLY A 415 1.19 -18.37 -18.30
CA GLY A 415 0.27 -18.58 -19.41
C GLY A 415 -0.73 -19.71 -19.23
N ARG A 416 -0.88 -20.25 -18.02
CA ARG A 416 -1.86 -21.27 -17.66
C ARG A 416 -3.21 -20.64 -17.32
N LYS A 417 -4.29 -21.42 -17.39
CA LYS A 417 -5.62 -20.94 -16.99
C LYS A 417 -5.62 -20.57 -15.50
N GLN A 418 -5.93 -19.29 -15.22
CA GLN A 418 -6.04 -18.75 -13.88
C GLN A 418 -7.35 -19.19 -13.21
N PRO A 419 -7.30 -19.91 -12.08
CA PRO A 419 -8.49 -20.10 -11.24
C PRO A 419 -9.06 -18.77 -10.78
N GLN A 420 -10.39 -18.69 -10.66
CA GLN A 420 -11.09 -17.46 -10.29
C GLN A 420 -11.59 -17.56 -8.86
N HIS A 421 -11.68 -16.42 -8.17
CA HIS A 421 -12.46 -16.33 -6.93
C HIS A 421 -13.95 -16.41 -7.25
N ASP A 422 -14.71 -17.10 -6.41
CA ASP A 422 -16.17 -17.09 -6.48
C ASP A 422 -16.72 -15.70 -6.17
N TYR A 423 -16.06 -15.01 -5.24
CA TYR A 423 -16.30 -13.62 -4.87
C TYR A 423 -15.07 -13.01 -4.21
N LEU A 424 -15.00 -11.66 -4.17
CA LEU A 424 -14.05 -10.88 -3.39
C LEU A 424 -14.81 -10.18 -2.26
N TYR A 425 -14.22 -10.12 -1.07
CA TYR A 425 -14.86 -9.58 0.12
C TYR A 425 -14.06 -8.49 0.80
N TRP A 426 -14.76 -7.46 1.28
CA TRP A 426 -14.21 -6.38 2.08
C TRP A 426 -15.14 -6.02 3.24
N GLU A 427 -14.55 -5.73 4.38
CA GLU A 427 -15.17 -4.99 5.46
C GLU A 427 -14.24 -3.92 5.98
N PHE A 428 -14.79 -2.78 6.30
CA PHE A 428 -14.03 -1.65 6.80
C PHE A 428 -14.80 -1.00 7.97
N PRO A 429 -14.35 -1.23 9.23
CA PRO A 429 -15.01 -0.68 10.42
C PRO A 429 -14.85 0.84 10.56
N GLY A 430 -13.91 1.46 9.84
CA GLY A 430 -13.66 2.90 9.92
C GLY A 430 -14.88 3.76 9.55
N GLY A 431 -14.93 4.97 10.09
CA GLY A 431 -16.06 5.88 9.89
C GLY A 431 -17.38 5.30 10.43
N ASN A 432 -18.37 5.15 9.56
CA ASN A 432 -19.68 4.56 9.92
C ASN A 432 -19.79 3.05 9.60
N GLY A 433 -18.68 2.41 9.23
CA GLY A 433 -18.66 1.00 8.83
C GLY A 433 -19.14 0.75 7.40
N TRP A 434 -18.40 -0.05 6.66
CA TRP A 434 -18.66 -0.38 5.25
C TRP A 434 -18.48 -1.88 5.02
N LEU A 435 -19.27 -2.42 4.08
CA LEU A 435 -19.11 -3.77 3.52
C LEU A 435 -19.11 -3.69 2.02
N ALA A 436 -18.33 -4.53 1.36
CA ALA A 436 -18.40 -4.72 -0.08
C ALA A 436 -18.18 -6.19 -0.46
N VAL A 437 -18.84 -6.60 -1.54
CA VAL A 437 -18.66 -7.91 -2.18
C VAL A 437 -18.60 -7.69 -3.69
N ARG A 438 -17.65 -8.32 -4.36
CA ARG A 438 -17.62 -8.40 -5.82
C ARG A 438 -17.78 -9.85 -6.26
N CYS A 439 -18.75 -10.11 -7.15
CA CYS A 439 -18.97 -11.41 -7.78
C CYS A 439 -19.07 -11.22 -9.29
N GLY A 440 -18.03 -11.65 -10.02
CA GLY A 440 -17.93 -11.36 -11.45
C GLY A 440 -17.91 -9.86 -11.75
N GLU A 441 -18.86 -9.36 -12.53
CA GLU A 441 -18.99 -7.94 -12.86
C GLU A 441 -19.85 -7.14 -11.88
N TRP A 442 -20.49 -7.79 -10.91
CA TRP A 442 -21.35 -7.15 -9.93
C TRP A 442 -20.60 -6.82 -8.64
N LYS A 443 -20.86 -5.63 -8.10
CA LYS A 443 -20.37 -5.19 -6.80
C LYS A 443 -21.51 -4.69 -5.93
N GLY A 444 -21.68 -5.34 -4.77
CA GLY A 444 -22.55 -4.89 -3.69
C GLY A 444 -21.78 -4.05 -2.69
N LEU A 445 -22.38 -2.95 -2.22
CA LEU A 445 -21.81 -2.03 -1.25
C LEU A 445 -22.83 -1.68 -0.18
N VAL A 446 -22.46 -1.80 1.10
CA VAL A 446 -23.26 -1.38 2.23
C VAL A 446 -22.51 -0.34 3.03
N ARG A 447 -23.12 0.81 3.25
CA ARG A 447 -22.55 1.93 4.03
C ARG A 447 -23.30 2.08 5.36
N ASP A 448 -22.74 2.83 6.29
CA ASP A 448 -23.37 3.12 7.58
C ASP A 448 -23.75 1.88 8.39
N VAL A 449 -22.95 0.82 8.32
CA VAL A 449 -23.19 -0.46 9.01
C VAL A 449 -23.31 -0.28 10.51
N HIS A 450 -22.53 0.62 11.12
CA HIS A 450 -22.62 0.94 12.56
C HIS A 450 -23.94 1.61 12.97
N LYS A 451 -24.73 2.10 12.00
CA LYS A 451 -26.07 2.65 12.23
C LYS A 451 -27.16 1.60 12.00
N GLY A 452 -26.81 0.34 11.81
CA GLY A 452 -27.73 -0.76 11.53
C GLY A 452 -28.26 -0.78 10.09
N ASN A 453 -27.62 -0.05 9.16
CA ASN A 453 -28.04 -0.07 7.76
C ASN A 453 -27.72 -1.42 7.11
N SER A 454 -28.73 -2.02 6.48
CA SER A 454 -28.63 -3.25 5.68
C SER A 454 -29.06 -3.07 4.21
N ASN A 455 -29.24 -1.83 3.77
CA ASN A 455 -29.56 -1.55 2.37
C ASN A 455 -28.28 -1.64 1.52
N MET A 456 -28.21 -2.66 0.65
CA MET A 456 -27.11 -2.82 -0.28
C MET A 456 -27.34 -1.99 -1.53
N GLU A 457 -26.35 -1.22 -1.93
CA GLU A 457 -26.23 -0.65 -3.28
C GLU A 457 -25.60 -1.70 -4.20
N LEU A 458 -26.08 -1.85 -5.43
CA LEU A 458 -25.59 -2.84 -6.38
C LEU A 458 -25.15 -2.15 -7.68
N TYR A 459 -23.94 -2.42 -8.14
CA TYR A 459 -23.35 -1.83 -9.32
C TYR A 459 -22.85 -2.89 -10.30
N ASN A 460 -23.05 -2.67 -11.60
CA ASN A 460 -22.41 -3.47 -12.64
C ASN A 460 -21.12 -2.77 -13.10
N LEU A 461 -19.96 -3.21 -12.61
CA LEU A 461 -18.67 -2.55 -12.86
C LEU A 461 -18.21 -2.56 -14.32
N LYS A 462 -18.76 -3.46 -15.15
CA LYS A 462 -18.45 -3.51 -16.58
C LYS A 462 -19.15 -2.38 -17.34
N ALA A 463 -20.39 -2.08 -16.96
CA ALA A 463 -21.20 -1.03 -17.56
C ALA A 463 -21.00 0.33 -16.88
N ASP A 464 -20.72 0.34 -15.58
CA ASP A 464 -20.63 1.50 -14.70
C ASP A 464 -19.44 1.38 -13.73
N SER A 465 -18.25 1.60 -14.24
CA SER A 465 -17.01 1.60 -13.41
C SER A 465 -16.92 2.76 -12.42
N LEU A 466 -17.82 3.76 -12.55
CA LEU A 466 -17.89 4.93 -11.67
C LEU A 466 -18.85 4.73 -10.49
N GLU A 467 -19.55 3.59 -10.42
CA GLU A 467 -20.49 3.25 -9.35
C GLU A 467 -21.57 4.35 -9.14
N THR A 468 -22.21 4.76 -10.24
CA THR A 468 -23.19 5.88 -10.26
C THR A 468 -24.62 5.42 -10.29
N THR A 469 -24.91 4.21 -10.79
CA THR A 469 -26.26 3.70 -10.99
C THR A 469 -26.52 2.49 -10.11
N ASN A 470 -27.30 2.69 -9.04
CA ASN A 470 -27.68 1.61 -8.14
C ASN A 470 -28.80 0.74 -8.74
N LEU A 471 -28.48 -0.53 -9.01
CA LEU A 471 -29.35 -1.52 -9.63
C LEU A 471 -29.95 -2.53 -8.63
N ALA A 472 -29.83 -2.30 -7.33
CA ALA A 472 -30.27 -3.25 -6.30
C ALA A 472 -31.78 -3.60 -6.37
N ALA A 473 -32.62 -2.63 -6.73
CA ALA A 473 -34.06 -2.86 -6.88
C ALA A 473 -34.42 -3.71 -8.11
N GLU A 474 -33.55 -3.72 -9.13
CA GLU A 474 -33.75 -4.46 -10.38
C GLU A 474 -33.23 -5.90 -10.29
N HIS A 475 -32.28 -6.16 -9.35
CA HIS A 475 -31.61 -7.45 -9.19
C HIS A 475 -31.59 -7.94 -7.74
N PRO A 476 -32.76 -8.13 -7.10
CA PRO A 476 -32.82 -8.56 -5.70
C PRO A 476 -32.19 -9.95 -5.47
N GLU A 477 -32.19 -10.84 -6.46
CA GLU A 477 -31.56 -12.15 -6.39
C GLU A 477 -30.03 -12.07 -6.27
N ILE A 478 -29.40 -11.06 -6.89
CA ILE A 478 -27.96 -10.82 -6.78
C ILE A 478 -27.66 -10.25 -5.39
N VAL A 479 -28.46 -9.32 -4.91
CA VAL A 479 -28.35 -8.75 -3.57
C VAL A 479 -28.44 -9.85 -2.50
N GLU A 480 -29.41 -10.77 -2.60
CA GLU A 480 -29.54 -11.90 -1.66
C GLU A 480 -28.30 -12.81 -1.69
N LYS A 481 -27.80 -13.14 -2.89
CA LYS A 481 -26.56 -13.91 -3.06
C LYS A 481 -25.37 -13.24 -2.38
N MET A 482 -25.20 -11.92 -2.54
CA MET A 482 -24.08 -11.17 -1.95
C MET A 482 -24.19 -11.11 -0.42
N TRP A 483 -25.39 -11.00 0.15
CA TRP A 483 -25.61 -11.14 1.58
C TRP A 483 -25.22 -12.53 2.11
N GLY A 484 -25.42 -13.57 1.31
CA GLY A 484 -24.90 -14.92 1.60
C GLY A 484 -23.38 -14.94 1.76
N PHE A 485 -22.65 -14.34 0.82
CA PHE A 485 -21.20 -14.22 0.88
C PHE A 485 -20.70 -13.40 2.08
N ILE A 486 -21.37 -12.29 2.40
CA ILE A 486 -21.05 -11.48 3.60
C ILE A 486 -21.18 -12.35 4.86
N LYS A 487 -22.27 -13.13 4.98
CA LYS A 487 -22.51 -13.99 6.14
C LYS A 487 -21.48 -15.10 6.28
N GLU A 488 -20.98 -15.62 5.16
CA GLU A 488 -19.93 -16.65 5.12
C GLU A 488 -18.56 -16.08 5.52
N SER A 489 -18.25 -14.87 5.02
CA SER A 489 -16.92 -14.24 5.16
C SER A 489 -16.70 -13.51 6.47
N HIS A 490 -17.76 -12.99 7.10
CA HIS A 490 -17.62 -12.19 8.32
C HIS A 490 -17.35 -13.07 9.54
N VAL A 491 -16.20 -12.85 10.17
CA VAL A 491 -15.83 -13.47 11.44
C VAL A 491 -15.50 -12.36 12.45
N LYS A 492 -15.92 -12.55 13.70
CA LYS A 492 -15.54 -11.64 14.78
C LYS A 492 -14.02 -11.53 14.86
N VAL A 493 -13.53 -10.30 14.97
CA VAL A 493 -12.07 -10.07 15.10
C VAL A 493 -11.51 -10.80 16.31
N PRO A 494 -10.38 -11.52 16.16
CA PRO A 494 -9.81 -12.35 17.24
C PRO A 494 -9.07 -11.53 18.31
N ASN A 495 -9.30 -10.22 18.41
CA ASN A 495 -8.74 -9.33 19.43
C ASN A 495 -9.84 -8.43 20.04
N ASP A 496 -9.53 -7.77 21.16
CA ASP A 496 -10.48 -6.94 21.89
C ASP A 496 -10.53 -5.47 21.43
N VAL A 497 -9.98 -5.14 20.26
CA VAL A 497 -9.99 -3.79 19.71
C VAL A 497 -11.39 -3.44 19.24
N LYS A 498 -12.13 -2.69 20.03
CA LYS A 498 -13.52 -2.31 19.73
C LYS A 498 -13.70 -1.64 18.38
N LYS A 499 -12.75 -0.82 17.97
CA LYS A 499 -12.78 -0.11 16.67
C LYS A 499 -12.60 -1.05 15.46
N TYR A 500 -12.18 -2.29 15.66
CA TYR A 500 -12.06 -3.28 14.60
C TYR A 500 -13.33 -4.14 14.48
N GLN A 501 -14.23 -4.08 15.46
CA GLN A 501 -15.47 -4.84 15.42
C GLN A 501 -16.47 -4.15 14.49
N LEU A 502 -17.12 -4.93 13.65
CA LEU A 502 -18.22 -4.50 12.80
C LEU A 502 -19.42 -5.39 13.11
N GLU A 503 -20.44 -4.80 13.75
CA GLU A 503 -21.69 -5.51 14.03
C GLU A 503 -22.62 -5.37 12.83
N ILE A 504 -22.86 -6.47 12.13
CA ILE A 504 -23.63 -6.48 10.89
C ILE A 504 -25.10 -6.78 11.18
N THR A 505 -25.97 -5.87 10.78
CA THR A 505 -27.42 -6.10 10.71
C THR A 505 -27.74 -6.75 9.37
N TYR A 506 -28.19 -7.99 9.39
CA TYR A 506 -28.60 -8.69 8.18
C TYR A 506 -30.05 -8.34 7.82
N PRO A 507 -30.40 -8.23 6.53
CA PRO A 507 -31.77 -8.00 6.14
C PRO A 507 -32.69 -9.14 6.62
N GLU A 508 -33.90 -8.80 7.06
CA GLU A 508 -34.95 -9.79 7.33
C GLU A 508 -35.32 -10.50 6.01
N LYS A 509 -35.62 -11.80 6.12
CA LYS A 509 -36.01 -12.62 4.95
C LYS A 509 -37.40 -12.26 4.46
#